data_2e87554b277ea15315b51ad759a09005
#
_entry.id   2e87554b277ea15315b51ad759a09005
#
_cell.length_a   1.000
_cell.length_b   1.000
_cell.length_c   1.000
_cell.angle_alpha   90.00
_cell.angle_beta   90.00
_cell.angle_gamma   90.00
#
_symmetry.space_group_name_H-M   'P 1'
#
loop_
_entity.id
_entity.type
_entity.pdbx_description
1 polymer ?
#
loop_
_entity_poly.entity_id
_entity_poly.type
_entity_poly.pdbx_seq_one_letter_code
_entity_poly.pdbx_strand_id
1 'polypeptide(L)'
;MFANRKELEDKMRREGRLPPGQLLTVKFPVLHYGPIPPFDEDKWDFKVWGAVEKPLVLSWQEFSSLPRVRRAYDLHCVTRWSKFDTMWEGVAVKTLIELGLVAPKPEAKFVMQHAEYGYSTNLPIEILLSERFLLATHYDGKPLTPEHGFPLRGVVGAIAGQTSAHDVYLWKGAKWLRGLEFMPEERKGFWELAGYHNDGNVWKEQRFA
;
A
#
# COMPACT_ATOMS: atom_id res chain seq x y z
N MET A 1 11.46 12.20 -28.68
CA MET A 1 11.21 13.62 -28.29
C MET A 1 10.72 13.57 -26.85
N PHE A 2 11.58 13.89 -25.89
CA PHE A 2 11.18 13.90 -24.48
C PHE A 2 10.29 15.13 -24.28
N ALA A 3 9.00 14.92 -24.01
CA ALA A 3 8.15 15.98 -23.50
C ALA A 3 8.89 16.63 -22.32
N ASN A 4 8.96 17.96 -22.32
CA ASN A 4 9.59 18.70 -21.25
C ASN A 4 8.90 18.27 -19.94
N ARG A 5 9.68 17.86 -18.91
CA ARG A 5 9.14 17.42 -17.61
C ARG A 5 8.07 18.37 -17.08
N LYS A 6 8.28 19.66 -17.25
CA LYS A 6 7.34 20.72 -16.85
C LYS A 6 5.98 20.59 -17.57
N GLU A 7 6.00 20.36 -18.89
CA GLU A 7 4.76 20.18 -19.67
C GLU A 7 3.96 18.96 -19.19
N LEU A 8 4.67 17.88 -18.85
CA LEU A 8 4.03 16.67 -18.33
C LEU A 8 3.48 16.89 -16.91
N GLU A 9 4.21 17.58 -16.03
CA GLU A 9 3.72 17.96 -14.71
C GLU A 9 2.49 18.87 -14.80
N ASP A 10 2.50 19.85 -15.71
CA ASP A 10 1.36 20.74 -15.94
C ASP A 10 0.14 19.99 -16.50
N LYS A 11 0.38 19.01 -17.38
CA LYS A 11 -0.68 18.11 -17.83
C LYS A 11 -1.27 17.31 -16.67
N MET A 12 -0.43 16.65 -15.85
CA MET A 12 -0.89 15.85 -14.72
C MET A 12 -1.62 16.70 -13.65
N ARG A 13 -1.23 17.96 -13.47
CA ARG A 13 -1.97 18.89 -12.58
C ARG A 13 -3.35 19.22 -13.14
N ARG A 14 -3.46 19.53 -14.45
CA ARG A 14 -4.76 19.79 -15.10
C ARG A 14 -5.70 18.58 -15.05
N GLU A 15 -5.15 17.38 -15.10
CA GLU A 15 -5.89 16.13 -14.99
C GLU A 15 -6.22 15.73 -13.53
N GLY A 16 -5.84 16.56 -12.54
CA GLY A 16 -6.07 16.27 -11.14
C GLY A 16 -5.31 15.03 -10.63
N ARG A 17 -4.14 14.73 -11.22
CA ARG A 17 -3.32 13.55 -10.89
C ARG A 17 -2.04 13.91 -10.12
N LEU A 18 -1.51 15.13 -10.24
CA LEU A 18 -0.32 15.57 -9.52
C LEU A 18 -0.70 16.45 -8.34
N PRO A 19 -0.65 15.95 -7.09
CA PRO A 19 -0.99 16.71 -5.90
C PRO A 19 -0.06 17.91 -5.66
N PRO A 20 -0.46 18.88 -4.80
CA PRO A 20 0.39 19.99 -4.39
C PRO A 20 1.74 19.50 -3.85
N GLY A 21 2.80 20.26 -4.09
CA GLY A 21 4.15 19.98 -3.59
C GLY A 21 4.81 18.72 -4.13
N GLN A 22 4.21 18.04 -5.14
CA GLN A 22 4.77 16.86 -5.79
C GLN A 22 5.45 17.21 -7.11
N LEU A 23 6.47 16.42 -7.46
CA LEU A 23 7.22 16.47 -8.71
C LEU A 23 7.20 15.11 -9.39
N LEU A 24 7.12 15.08 -10.71
CA LEU A 24 7.13 13.83 -11.48
C LEU A 24 8.49 13.13 -11.42
N THR A 25 8.47 11.81 -11.29
CA THR A 25 9.65 10.96 -11.49
C THR A 25 9.35 9.81 -12.46
N VAL A 26 10.33 9.47 -13.28
CA VAL A 26 10.29 8.23 -14.10
C VAL A 26 10.90 7.04 -13.35
N LYS A 27 11.79 7.32 -12.38
CA LYS A 27 12.38 6.29 -11.53
C LYS A 27 11.37 5.82 -10.49
N PHE A 28 11.63 4.66 -9.91
CA PHE A 28 10.96 4.21 -8.68
C PHE A 28 12.00 4.23 -7.55
N PRO A 29 12.10 5.33 -6.79
CA PRO A 29 13.10 5.46 -5.74
C PRO A 29 12.96 4.39 -4.67
N VAL A 30 14.08 3.86 -4.21
CA VAL A 30 14.14 2.89 -3.12
C VAL A 30 14.27 3.65 -1.79
N LEU A 31 13.27 3.52 -0.95
CA LEU A 31 13.26 4.02 0.42
C LEU A 31 12.63 2.96 1.32
N HIS A 32 13.33 2.57 2.37
CA HIS A 32 12.81 1.63 3.36
C HIS A 32 13.49 1.82 4.72
N TYR A 33 12.84 1.32 5.75
CA TYR A 33 13.40 1.22 7.10
C TYR A 33 13.99 -0.18 7.31
N GLY A 34 15.17 -0.22 7.94
CA GLY A 34 15.87 -1.47 8.22
C GLY A 34 16.55 -2.11 7.00
N PRO A 35 17.22 -3.24 7.19
CA PRO A 35 17.84 -4.01 6.11
C PRO A 35 16.78 -4.73 5.27
N ILE A 36 17.16 -5.21 4.08
CA ILE A 36 16.29 -6.09 3.29
C ILE A 36 16.21 -7.45 4.00
N PRO A 37 15.01 -7.94 4.37
CA PRO A 37 14.88 -9.22 5.03
C PRO A 37 15.19 -10.38 4.09
N PRO A 38 15.79 -11.47 4.59
CA PRO A 38 15.89 -12.70 3.82
C PRO A 38 14.48 -13.29 3.62
N PHE A 39 14.27 -13.92 2.48
CA PHE A 39 13.07 -14.68 2.21
C PHE A 39 13.36 -16.17 2.29
N ASP A 40 12.60 -16.87 3.10
CA ASP A 40 12.62 -18.33 3.25
C ASP A 40 11.16 -18.81 3.06
N GLU A 41 10.90 -19.46 1.93
CA GLU A 41 9.55 -19.86 1.53
C GLU A 41 8.89 -20.80 2.56
N ASP A 42 9.68 -21.68 3.18
CA ASP A 42 9.18 -22.66 4.15
C ASP A 42 8.80 -22.04 5.50
N LYS A 43 9.31 -20.83 5.79
CA LYS A 43 9.09 -20.12 7.05
C LYS A 43 8.23 -18.88 6.91
N TRP A 44 7.99 -18.45 5.67
CA TRP A 44 7.19 -17.25 5.45
C TRP A 44 5.71 -17.54 5.70
N ASP A 45 5.06 -16.62 6.39
CA ASP A 45 3.62 -16.65 6.60
C ASP A 45 3.00 -15.25 6.45
N PHE A 46 1.73 -15.21 6.11
CA PHE A 46 0.89 -14.02 6.13
C PHE A 46 -0.26 -14.23 7.08
N LYS A 47 -0.47 -13.29 7.99
CA LYS A 47 -1.47 -13.41 9.07
C LYS A 47 -2.55 -12.35 8.97
N VAL A 48 -3.78 -12.73 9.33
CA VAL A 48 -4.89 -11.79 9.56
C VAL A 48 -5.49 -12.07 10.92
N TRP A 49 -5.64 -11.04 11.76
CA TRP A 49 -6.16 -11.19 13.12
C TRP A 49 -6.86 -9.92 13.62
N GLY A 50 -7.23 -9.88 14.91
CA GLY A 50 -7.92 -8.77 15.57
C GLY A 50 -9.43 -8.88 15.43
N ALA A 51 -10.09 -7.81 15.00
CA ALA A 51 -11.54 -7.77 14.83
C ALA A 51 -12.00 -8.51 13.57
N VAL A 52 -11.72 -9.83 13.53
CA VAL A 52 -12.18 -10.79 12.53
C VAL A 52 -12.83 -11.99 13.23
N GLU A 53 -13.73 -12.69 12.54
CA GLU A 53 -14.41 -13.87 13.13
C GLU A 53 -13.42 -14.97 13.49
N LYS A 54 -12.46 -15.24 12.59
CA LYS A 54 -11.38 -16.21 12.81
C LYS A 54 -10.06 -15.65 12.32
N PRO A 55 -8.97 -15.80 13.08
CA PRO A 55 -7.63 -15.52 12.58
C PRO A 55 -7.30 -16.41 11.37
N LEU A 56 -6.56 -15.86 10.43
CA LEU A 56 -6.05 -16.55 9.25
C LEU A 56 -4.52 -16.58 9.29
N VAL A 57 -3.94 -17.70 8.91
CA VAL A 57 -2.51 -17.84 8.62
C VAL A 57 -2.39 -18.54 7.28
N LEU A 58 -1.62 -17.98 6.36
CA LEU A 58 -1.33 -18.57 5.06
C LEU A 58 0.19 -18.72 4.91
N SER A 59 0.63 -19.88 4.48
CA SER A 59 1.99 -20.08 3.95
C SER A 59 2.18 -19.32 2.65
N TRP A 60 3.43 -19.20 2.18
CA TRP A 60 3.69 -18.59 0.86
C TRP A 60 2.99 -19.34 -0.27
N GLN A 61 3.00 -20.66 -0.23
CA GLN A 61 2.35 -21.48 -1.24
C GLN A 61 0.84 -21.23 -1.31
N GLU A 62 0.17 -21.16 -0.15
CA GLU A 62 -1.26 -20.85 -0.07
C GLU A 62 -1.54 -19.42 -0.54
N PHE A 63 -0.75 -18.42 -0.08
CA PHE A 63 -0.93 -17.02 -0.48
C PHE A 63 -0.69 -16.83 -1.99
N SER A 64 0.36 -17.42 -2.53
CA SER A 64 0.73 -17.27 -3.94
C SER A 64 -0.25 -17.94 -4.91
N SER A 65 -1.05 -18.90 -4.42
CA SER A 65 -2.11 -19.58 -5.18
C SER A 65 -3.42 -18.80 -5.26
N LEU A 66 -3.57 -17.73 -4.46
CA LEU A 66 -4.80 -16.92 -4.44
C LEU A 66 -5.04 -16.19 -5.77
N PRO A 67 -6.31 -15.96 -6.15
CA PRO A 67 -6.63 -15.17 -7.33
C PRO A 67 -6.02 -13.77 -7.27
N ARG A 68 -5.33 -13.38 -8.33
CA ARG A 68 -4.67 -12.08 -8.46
C ARG A 68 -5.44 -11.15 -9.36
N VAL A 69 -5.38 -9.87 -9.04
CA VAL A 69 -5.90 -8.77 -9.86
C VAL A 69 -4.78 -7.83 -10.29
N ARG A 70 -5.00 -7.10 -11.38
CA ARG A 70 -4.10 -6.04 -11.84
C ARG A 70 -4.73 -4.69 -11.55
N ARG A 71 -3.90 -3.73 -11.11
CA ARG A 71 -4.29 -2.36 -10.81
C ARG A 71 -3.25 -1.38 -11.34
N ALA A 72 -3.72 -0.29 -11.91
CA ALA A 72 -2.87 0.83 -12.30
C ALA A 72 -2.99 1.92 -11.23
N TYR A 73 -1.85 2.36 -10.68
CA TYR A 73 -1.82 3.37 -9.63
C TYR A 73 -0.92 4.55 -9.97
N ASP A 74 -1.32 5.72 -9.51
CA ASP A 74 -0.47 6.87 -9.33
C ASP A 74 0.06 6.83 -7.90
N LEU A 75 1.38 6.83 -7.75
CA LEU A 75 2.05 6.77 -6.46
C LEU A 75 2.54 8.14 -6.06
N HIS A 76 2.31 8.50 -4.80
CA HIS A 76 2.73 9.79 -4.23
C HIS A 76 3.56 9.53 -2.98
N CYS A 77 4.83 9.95 -2.98
CA CYS A 77 5.70 9.78 -1.82
C CYS A 77 5.75 11.04 -0.97
N VAL A 78 5.86 10.86 0.34
CA VAL A 78 6.07 11.97 1.28
C VAL A 78 7.32 12.79 0.95
N THR A 79 8.33 12.19 0.32
CA THR A 79 9.55 12.85 -0.15
C THR A 79 9.38 13.63 -1.46
N ARG A 80 8.12 13.98 -1.80
CA ARG A 80 7.74 14.91 -2.86
C ARG A 80 7.90 14.42 -4.30
N TRP A 81 7.92 13.11 -4.53
CA TRP A 81 7.85 12.59 -5.89
C TRP A 81 6.52 11.85 -6.15
N SER A 82 6.08 11.93 -7.39
CA SER A 82 4.95 11.15 -7.92
C SER A 82 5.38 10.36 -9.14
N LYS A 83 4.90 9.12 -9.23
CA LYS A 83 5.08 8.23 -10.38
C LYS A 83 3.72 7.75 -10.82
N PHE A 84 3.41 7.97 -12.11
CA PHE A 84 2.11 7.71 -12.69
C PHE A 84 2.05 6.37 -13.43
N ASP A 85 0.83 5.86 -13.61
CA ASP A 85 0.53 4.69 -14.42
C ASP A 85 1.35 3.45 -14.05
N THR A 86 1.64 3.28 -12.74
CA THR A 86 2.40 2.13 -12.25
C THR A 86 1.51 0.89 -12.20
N MET A 87 1.95 -0.18 -12.84
CA MET A 87 1.17 -1.41 -12.95
C MET A 87 1.52 -2.41 -11.84
N TRP A 88 0.53 -2.81 -11.08
CA TRP A 88 0.67 -3.73 -9.95
C TRP A 88 -0.18 -4.97 -10.13
N GLU A 89 0.31 -6.12 -9.62
CA GLU A 89 -0.45 -7.36 -9.58
C GLU A 89 -0.32 -7.99 -8.19
N GLY A 90 -1.43 -8.51 -7.68
CA GLY A 90 -1.48 -9.11 -6.34
C GLY A 90 -2.90 -9.49 -5.94
N VAL A 91 -3.10 -9.73 -4.66
CA VAL A 91 -4.39 -10.15 -4.08
C VAL A 91 -5.12 -8.93 -3.52
N ALA A 92 -6.36 -8.71 -3.93
CA ALA A 92 -7.22 -7.73 -3.28
C ALA A 92 -7.71 -8.28 -1.93
N VAL A 93 -7.77 -7.44 -0.88
CA VAL A 93 -8.29 -7.91 0.42
C VAL A 93 -9.74 -8.36 0.30
N LYS A 94 -10.51 -7.72 -0.57
CA LYS A 94 -11.87 -8.14 -0.89
C LYS A 94 -11.96 -9.59 -1.39
N THR A 95 -10.95 -10.04 -2.15
CA THR A 95 -10.88 -11.45 -2.59
C THR A 95 -10.77 -12.42 -1.41
N LEU A 96 -10.02 -12.07 -0.35
CA LEU A 96 -9.97 -12.92 0.85
C LEU A 96 -11.33 -13.04 1.54
N ILE A 97 -12.11 -11.97 1.51
CA ILE A 97 -13.49 -11.97 2.06
C ILE A 97 -14.42 -12.77 1.18
N GLU A 98 -14.39 -12.59 -0.12
CA GLU A 98 -15.24 -13.32 -1.10
C GLU A 98 -14.98 -14.83 -1.09
N LEU A 99 -13.74 -15.23 -0.79
CA LEU A 99 -13.37 -16.64 -0.60
C LEU A 99 -13.73 -17.19 0.79
N GLY A 100 -14.27 -16.36 1.69
CA GLY A 100 -14.60 -16.77 3.06
C GLY A 100 -13.38 -16.98 3.96
N LEU A 101 -12.19 -16.54 3.54
CA LEU A 101 -10.95 -16.67 4.31
C LEU A 101 -10.85 -15.63 5.42
N VAL A 102 -11.41 -14.43 5.20
CA VAL A 102 -11.44 -13.33 6.16
C VAL A 102 -12.87 -12.82 6.30
N ALA A 103 -13.36 -12.73 7.53
CA ALA A 103 -14.65 -12.14 7.84
C ALA A 103 -14.44 -11.04 8.91
N PRO A 104 -14.34 -9.76 8.50
CA PRO A 104 -14.23 -8.65 9.43
C PRO A 104 -15.49 -8.55 10.29
N LYS A 105 -15.33 -8.32 11.59
CA LYS A 105 -16.43 -8.03 12.48
C LYS A 105 -17.00 -6.62 12.24
N PRO A 106 -18.26 -6.35 12.59
CA PRO A 106 -18.88 -5.02 12.37
C PRO A 106 -18.15 -3.86 13.04
N GLU A 107 -17.46 -4.11 14.14
CA GLU A 107 -16.65 -3.10 14.83
C GLU A 107 -15.30 -2.81 14.18
N ALA A 108 -14.85 -3.57 13.19
CA ALA A 108 -13.60 -3.33 12.49
C ALA A 108 -13.70 -2.05 11.64
N LYS A 109 -12.98 -1.00 12.03
CA LYS A 109 -12.96 0.30 11.34
C LYS A 109 -11.60 0.65 10.75
N PHE A 110 -10.54 0.07 11.29
CA PHE A 110 -9.16 0.32 10.88
C PHE A 110 -8.41 -0.97 10.70
N VAL A 111 -7.31 -0.91 9.97
CA VAL A 111 -6.37 -2.02 9.82
C VAL A 111 -4.95 -1.53 10.02
N MET A 112 -4.19 -2.23 10.85
CA MET A 112 -2.74 -2.07 10.95
C MET A 112 -2.07 -3.09 10.06
N GLN A 113 -1.23 -2.62 9.15
CA GLN A 113 -0.29 -3.44 8.40
C GLN A 113 0.94 -3.67 9.28
N HIS A 114 1.33 -4.92 9.48
CA HIS A 114 2.54 -5.32 10.20
C HIS A 114 3.54 -5.91 9.22
N ALA A 115 4.75 -5.40 9.24
CA ALA A 115 5.83 -5.79 8.34
C ALA A 115 7.08 -6.22 9.11
N GLU A 116 8.09 -6.66 8.41
CA GLU A 116 9.37 -7.03 8.99
C GLU A 116 9.98 -5.87 9.79
N TYR A 117 10.82 -6.21 10.76
CA TYR A 117 11.55 -5.27 11.65
C TYR A 117 10.65 -4.31 12.43
N GLY A 118 9.39 -4.70 12.70
CA GLY A 118 8.46 -3.90 13.47
C GLY A 118 7.89 -2.68 12.75
N TYR A 119 8.11 -2.55 11.44
CA TYR A 119 7.44 -1.52 10.67
C TYR A 119 5.94 -1.77 10.66
N SER A 120 5.17 -0.71 10.87
CA SER A 120 3.72 -0.77 10.85
C SER A 120 3.12 0.53 10.30
N THR A 121 1.94 0.45 9.72
CA THR A 121 1.17 1.62 9.29
C THR A 121 -0.31 1.29 9.25
N ASN A 122 -1.13 2.24 9.67
CA ASN A 122 -2.57 2.07 9.74
C ASN A 122 -3.27 2.58 8.47
N LEU A 123 -4.45 2.07 8.23
CA LEU A 123 -5.40 2.57 7.22
C LEU A 123 -6.82 2.45 7.74
N PRO A 124 -7.74 3.36 7.38
CA PRO A 124 -9.17 3.11 7.44
C PRO A 124 -9.54 1.86 6.63
N ILE A 125 -10.47 1.06 7.13
CA ILE A 125 -10.89 -0.19 6.48
C ILE A 125 -11.45 0.06 5.06
N GLU A 126 -12.07 1.21 4.82
CA GLU A 126 -12.61 1.60 3.52
C GLU A 126 -11.51 1.66 2.45
N ILE A 127 -10.32 2.17 2.79
CA ILE A 127 -9.18 2.20 1.86
C ILE A 127 -8.71 0.77 1.59
N LEU A 128 -8.56 -0.04 2.64
CA LEU A 128 -8.09 -1.41 2.53
C LEU A 128 -9.00 -2.28 1.64
N LEU A 129 -10.31 -2.09 1.74
CA LEU A 129 -11.31 -2.85 0.97
C LEU A 129 -11.59 -2.25 -0.41
N SER A 130 -11.07 -1.06 -0.70
CA SER A 130 -11.24 -0.40 -1.98
C SER A 130 -10.26 -0.90 -3.03
N GLU A 131 -10.46 -0.44 -4.28
CA GLU A 131 -9.51 -0.69 -5.36
C GLU A 131 -8.18 0.05 -5.20
N ARG A 132 -8.06 0.97 -4.22
CA ARG A 132 -6.84 1.74 -3.94
C ARG A 132 -5.77 0.98 -3.15
N PHE A 133 -6.12 -0.16 -2.58
CA PHE A 133 -5.18 -1.01 -1.85
C PHE A 133 -5.01 -2.37 -2.51
N LEU A 134 -3.76 -2.86 -2.52
CA LEU A 134 -3.43 -4.18 -3.03
C LEU A 134 -2.35 -4.84 -2.18
N LEU A 135 -2.52 -6.11 -1.90
CA LEU A 135 -1.48 -7.02 -1.41
C LEU A 135 -0.62 -7.44 -2.61
N ALA A 136 0.36 -6.62 -2.96
CA ALA A 136 1.09 -6.72 -4.22
C ALA A 136 2.28 -7.68 -4.12
N THR A 137 2.42 -8.53 -5.13
CA THR A 137 3.56 -9.44 -5.33
C THR A 137 4.36 -9.12 -6.58
N HIS A 138 3.78 -8.34 -7.53
CA HIS A 138 4.42 -7.97 -8.80
C HIS A 138 4.28 -6.47 -9.08
N TYR A 139 5.26 -5.95 -9.80
CA TYR A 139 5.33 -4.61 -10.33
C TYR A 139 5.81 -4.64 -11.79
N ASP A 140 5.08 -3.95 -12.69
CA ASP A 140 5.37 -3.92 -14.14
C ASP A 140 5.58 -5.33 -14.75
N GLY A 141 4.71 -6.29 -14.35
CA GLY A 141 4.70 -7.66 -14.88
C GLY A 141 5.81 -8.57 -14.34
N LYS A 142 6.62 -8.11 -13.38
CA LYS A 142 7.70 -8.87 -12.77
C LYS A 142 7.47 -9.03 -11.26
N PRO A 143 7.94 -10.11 -10.63
CA PRO A 143 7.97 -10.20 -9.18
C PRO A 143 8.64 -8.96 -8.58
N LEU A 144 8.19 -8.54 -7.40
CA LEU A 144 8.83 -7.46 -6.66
C LEU A 144 10.32 -7.78 -6.45
N THR A 145 11.15 -6.73 -6.52
CA THR A 145 12.54 -6.88 -6.09
C THR A 145 12.62 -6.80 -4.56
N PRO A 146 13.67 -7.37 -3.94
CA PRO A 146 13.81 -7.36 -2.49
C PRO A 146 13.70 -5.97 -1.88
N GLU A 147 14.34 -4.95 -2.47
CA GLU A 147 14.29 -3.56 -2.01
C GLU A 147 12.93 -2.88 -2.20
N HIS A 148 12.08 -3.42 -3.06
CA HIS A 148 10.71 -2.95 -3.27
C HIS A 148 9.65 -3.74 -2.49
N GLY A 149 10.07 -4.70 -1.65
CA GLY A 149 9.20 -5.36 -0.70
C GLY A 149 8.85 -6.81 -1.02
N PHE A 150 9.67 -7.52 -1.85
CA PHE A 150 9.48 -8.96 -2.06
C PHE A 150 9.50 -9.73 -0.73
N PRO A 151 8.64 -10.74 -0.53
CA PRO A 151 7.70 -11.33 -1.48
C PRO A 151 6.36 -10.58 -1.56
N LEU A 152 5.99 -9.81 -0.54
CA LEU A 152 4.69 -9.17 -0.39
C LEU A 152 4.83 -7.76 0.17
N ARG A 153 4.08 -6.83 -0.42
CA ARG A 153 3.89 -5.49 0.14
C ARG A 153 2.43 -5.07 0.08
N GLY A 154 2.02 -4.23 1.02
CA GLY A 154 0.88 -3.36 0.82
C GLY A 154 1.26 -2.23 -0.14
N VAL A 155 0.43 -1.95 -1.12
CA VAL A 155 0.54 -0.75 -1.94
C VAL A 155 -0.76 0.01 -1.90
N VAL A 156 -0.67 1.31 -1.63
CA VAL A 156 -1.78 2.25 -1.76
C VAL A 156 -1.49 3.17 -2.93
N GLY A 157 -2.49 3.42 -3.76
CA GLY A 157 -2.31 4.28 -4.92
C GLY A 157 -3.57 5.01 -5.30
N ALA A 158 -3.41 6.21 -5.85
CA ALA A 158 -4.49 6.95 -6.46
C ALA A 158 -4.87 6.33 -7.81
N ILE A 159 -6.15 6.40 -8.15
CA ILE A 159 -6.67 5.90 -9.43
C ILE A 159 -6.85 7.09 -10.37
N ALA A 160 -6.28 7.03 -11.56
CA ALA A 160 -6.36 8.10 -12.55
C ALA A 160 -7.83 8.49 -12.82
N GLY A 161 -8.13 9.80 -12.79
CA GLY A 161 -9.48 10.33 -12.96
C GLY A 161 -10.42 10.18 -11.77
N GLN A 162 -9.91 9.72 -10.62
CA GLN A 162 -10.70 9.52 -9.40
C GLN A 162 -10.02 10.16 -8.18
N THR A 163 -9.97 11.49 -8.11
CA THR A 163 -9.49 12.18 -6.89
C THR A 163 -10.36 11.82 -5.69
N SER A 164 -9.73 11.45 -4.59
CA SER A 164 -10.42 10.97 -3.39
C SER A 164 -9.77 11.48 -2.11
N ALA A 165 -10.59 11.60 -1.07
CA ALA A 165 -10.09 11.78 0.30
C ALA A 165 -9.23 10.60 0.78
N HIS A 166 -9.32 9.45 0.11
CA HIS A 166 -8.54 8.25 0.38
C HIS A 166 -7.23 8.14 -0.43
N ASP A 167 -6.86 9.18 -1.18
CA ASP A 167 -5.54 9.23 -1.82
C ASP A 167 -4.50 9.59 -0.77
N VAL A 168 -3.68 8.62 -0.41
CA VAL A 168 -2.70 8.75 0.67
C VAL A 168 -1.28 8.53 0.16
N TYR A 169 -0.30 9.02 0.94
CA TYR A 169 1.10 8.82 0.59
C TYR A 169 1.50 7.35 0.66
N LEU A 170 2.50 6.99 -0.15
CA LEU A 170 2.98 5.61 -0.35
C LEU A 170 3.47 4.92 0.94
N TRP A 171 3.89 5.65 2.00
CA TRP A 171 4.29 5.00 3.26
C TRP A 171 3.14 4.28 3.97
N LYS A 172 1.87 4.64 3.63
CA LYS A 172 0.67 3.94 4.13
C LYS A 172 0.52 2.53 3.54
N GLY A 173 1.46 2.11 2.70
CA GLY A 173 1.60 0.74 2.20
C GLY A 173 2.94 0.13 2.63
N ALA A 174 2.88 -0.90 3.49
CA ALA A 174 4.06 -1.50 4.10
C ALA A 174 4.79 -2.44 3.13
N LYS A 175 6.12 -2.28 2.98
CA LYS A 175 6.99 -3.27 2.35
C LYS A 175 7.21 -4.46 3.29
N TRP A 176 7.52 -5.63 2.72
CA TRP A 176 7.78 -6.86 3.47
C TRP A 176 6.66 -7.18 4.47
N LEU A 177 5.45 -7.07 3.98
CA LEU A 177 4.23 -7.22 4.77
C LEU A 177 4.09 -8.66 5.26
N ARG A 178 3.76 -8.80 6.56
CA ARG A 178 3.58 -10.09 7.23
C ARG A 178 2.16 -10.28 7.76
N GLY A 179 1.39 -9.21 7.89
CA GLY A 179 0.04 -9.37 8.34
C GLY A 179 -0.80 -8.11 8.42
N LEU A 180 -2.10 -8.35 8.63
CA LEU A 180 -3.14 -7.34 8.79
C LEU A 180 -3.85 -7.57 10.12
N GLU A 181 -3.84 -6.56 10.98
CA GLU A 181 -4.62 -6.55 12.21
C GLU A 181 -5.84 -5.64 12.03
N PHE A 182 -7.02 -6.22 12.05
CA PHE A 182 -8.28 -5.49 12.02
C PHE A 182 -8.59 -4.91 13.41
N MET A 183 -8.95 -3.64 13.46
CA MET A 183 -9.07 -2.90 14.73
C MET A 183 -10.38 -2.12 14.80
N PRO A 184 -11.02 -2.03 15.99
CA PRO A 184 -12.19 -1.19 16.20
C PRO A 184 -11.80 0.29 16.33
N GLU A 185 -10.60 0.57 16.84
CA GLU A 185 -10.09 1.92 17.10
C GLU A 185 -8.80 2.16 16.35
N GLU A 186 -8.57 3.43 15.99
CA GLU A 186 -7.37 3.84 15.30
C GLU A 186 -6.15 3.80 16.22
N ARG A 187 -5.05 3.24 15.72
CA ARG A 187 -3.74 3.29 16.35
C ARG A 187 -2.69 3.80 15.36
N LYS A 188 -1.75 4.58 15.85
CA LYS A 188 -0.63 5.08 15.05
C LYS A 188 0.36 3.97 14.74
N GLY A 189 0.83 3.90 13.50
CA GLY A 189 1.91 3.04 13.07
C GLY A 189 3.29 3.67 13.31
N PHE A 190 4.33 3.07 12.73
CA PHE A 190 5.73 3.42 12.98
C PHE A 190 6.06 4.89 12.66
N TRP A 191 5.75 5.35 11.44
CA TRP A 191 6.06 6.73 11.05
C TRP A 191 5.10 7.74 11.67
N GLU A 192 3.85 7.37 11.88
CA GLU A 192 2.87 8.20 12.53
C GLU A 192 3.24 8.48 14.00
N LEU A 193 3.86 7.52 14.69
CA LEU A 193 4.45 7.71 16.02
C LEU A 193 5.69 8.60 15.98
N ALA A 194 6.42 8.60 14.87
CA ALA A 194 7.59 9.44 14.65
C ALA A 194 7.26 10.86 14.12
N GLY A 195 5.98 11.25 14.10
CA GLY A 195 5.54 12.60 13.74
C GLY A 195 5.03 12.78 12.31
N TYR A 196 4.82 11.69 11.57
CA TYR A 196 4.08 11.77 10.31
C TYR A 196 2.58 11.92 10.57
N HIS A 197 1.88 12.54 9.62
CA HIS A 197 0.44 12.73 9.75
C HIS A 197 -0.31 11.40 9.71
N ASN A 198 -1.28 11.21 10.60
CA ASN A 198 -1.97 9.93 10.73
C ASN A 198 -2.76 9.54 9.45
N ASP A 199 -3.49 10.46 8.83
CA ASP A 199 -4.23 10.19 7.58
C ASP A 199 -3.31 10.13 6.36
N GLY A 200 -2.34 11.04 6.27
CA GLY A 200 -1.39 11.09 5.16
C GLY A 200 -2.02 11.44 3.81
N ASN A 201 -3.10 12.27 3.78
CA ASN A 201 -3.77 12.65 2.54
C ASN A 201 -2.86 13.52 1.67
N VAL A 202 -2.70 13.14 0.40
CA VAL A 202 -1.76 13.79 -0.53
C VAL A 202 -2.25 15.16 -1.00
N TRP A 203 -3.56 15.34 -1.13
CA TRP A 203 -4.17 16.60 -1.61
C TRP A 203 -4.17 17.68 -0.55
N LYS A 204 -4.15 17.29 0.71
CA LYS A 204 -4.04 18.19 1.87
C LYS A 204 -2.59 18.41 2.32
N GLU A 205 -1.62 17.84 1.61
CA GLU A 205 -0.20 17.83 1.98
C GLU A 205 0.07 17.35 3.43
N GLN A 206 -0.73 16.40 3.90
CA GLN A 206 -0.61 15.83 5.25
C GLN A 206 0.64 14.95 5.38
N ARG A 207 1.82 15.57 5.40
CA ARG A 207 3.13 14.89 5.51
C ARG A 207 3.49 14.64 6.96
N PHE A 208 3.38 15.67 7.79
CA PHE A 208 3.72 15.65 9.21
C PHE A 208 2.53 16.15 10.04
N ALA A 209 2.48 15.70 11.32
CA ALA A 209 1.47 16.10 12.29
C ALA A 209 1.72 17.51 12.82
#